data_5f2bb6d716956f59f3ed2f617075f99b
#
_entry.id   5f2bb6d716956f59f3ed2f617075f99b
#
_cell.length_a   1.000
_cell.length_b   1.000
_cell.length_c   1.000
_cell.angle_alpha   90.00
_cell.angle_beta   90.00
_cell.angle_gamma   90.00
#
_symmetry.space_group_name_H-M   'P 1'
#
loop_
_entity.id
_entity.type
_entity.pdbx_description
1 polymer ?
#
loop_
_entity_poly.entity_id
_entity_poly.type
_entity_poly.pdbx_seq_one_letter_code
_entity_poly.pdbx_strand_id
1 'polypeptide(L)'
;MTVPRIATSQLICLNFDGGLTSYNGELFSIEQVEVGNAGLSEHQIAQIVAKLNAEFEGQNVVFTADMPASGEYSTVFIGKTSAFEPFGTFAGIAETIDSGNKNKNDKAFVILKGGETTDEITNIISHETGHLLGTFDHGGAGVARYAYTTSTIAPGVTSSNLTVSGGQTLKVFGSAIGVTASGVDLNQSSATLYIASGGYAENVTLRYGAIGYMDSRGSMNSVFVSSGAILQGAEPEAATEFPTSAFTAAEK
;
A
#
# COMPACT_ATOMS: atom_id res chain seq x y z
N MET A 1 17.35 36.09 -21.61
CA MET A 1 16.19 35.20 -21.53
C MET A 1 16.72 33.82 -21.17
N THR A 2 16.56 33.39 -19.93
CA THR A 2 16.89 32.02 -19.49
C THR A 2 15.74 31.13 -19.95
N VAL A 3 16.03 30.20 -20.87
CA VAL A 3 15.09 29.13 -21.25
C VAL A 3 14.80 28.32 -19.99
N PRO A 4 13.54 28.14 -19.62
CA PRO A 4 13.23 27.25 -18.49
C PRO A 4 13.79 25.88 -18.81
N ARG A 5 14.66 25.37 -17.93
CA ARG A 5 15.11 23.99 -18.00
C ARG A 5 13.87 23.12 -17.72
N ILE A 6 13.37 22.41 -18.71
CA ILE A 6 12.33 21.39 -18.52
C ILE A 6 12.94 20.40 -17.53
N ALA A 7 12.36 20.29 -16.36
CA ALA A 7 12.77 19.27 -15.39
C ALA A 7 12.58 17.91 -16.07
N THR A 8 13.67 17.16 -16.22
CA THR A 8 13.60 15.80 -16.75
C THR A 8 12.81 14.96 -15.77
N SER A 9 11.79 14.23 -16.26
CA SER A 9 11.00 13.32 -15.45
C SER A 9 11.90 12.26 -14.82
N GLN A 10 11.63 11.93 -13.54
CA GLN A 10 12.20 10.75 -12.89
C GLN A 10 11.60 9.51 -13.55
N LEU A 11 12.44 8.60 -14.00
CA LEU A 11 12.01 7.31 -14.53
C LEU A 11 12.14 6.26 -13.43
N ILE A 12 11.06 5.52 -13.19
CA ILE A 12 11.00 4.39 -12.26
C ILE A 12 10.77 3.12 -13.08
N CYS A 13 11.77 2.25 -13.11
CA CYS A 13 11.68 0.94 -13.75
C CYS A 13 11.10 -0.08 -12.77
N LEU A 14 9.99 -0.69 -13.15
CA LEU A 14 9.35 -1.77 -12.39
C LEU A 14 9.82 -3.11 -12.92
N ASN A 15 10.70 -3.78 -12.17
CA ASN A 15 11.24 -5.08 -12.55
C ASN A 15 10.38 -6.21 -11.98
N PHE A 16 9.52 -6.79 -12.80
CA PHE A 16 8.68 -7.95 -12.47
C PHE A 16 9.33 -9.30 -12.82
N ASP A 17 10.41 -9.28 -13.60
CA ASP A 17 11.11 -10.50 -14.03
C ASP A 17 12.03 -11.07 -12.94
N GLY A 18 12.38 -10.21 -11.98
CA GLY A 18 13.32 -10.56 -10.93
C GLY A 18 14.78 -10.49 -11.38
N GLY A 19 15.62 -11.23 -10.69
CA GLY A 19 17.06 -11.31 -10.98
C GLY A 19 17.93 -11.11 -9.76
N LEU A 20 19.23 -11.11 -9.98
CA LEU A 20 20.24 -10.90 -8.94
C LEU A 20 20.62 -9.41 -8.86
N THR A 21 20.60 -8.86 -7.66
CA THR A 21 20.96 -7.47 -7.39
C THR A 21 21.61 -7.34 -6.00
N SER A 22 21.83 -6.12 -5.53
CA SER A 22 22.26 -5.82 -4.17
C SER A 22 21.29 -4.85 -3.50
N TYR A 23 21.28 -4.82 -2.19
CA TYR A 23 20.59 -3.83 -1.38
C TYR A 23 21.59 -3.09 -0.50
N ASN A 24 21.56 -1.76 -0.52
CA ASN A 24 22.46 -0.89 0.26
C ASN A 24 21.60 0.09 1.08
N GLY A 25 21.01 -0.42 2.16
CA GLY A 25 20.18 0.39 3.05
C GLY A 25 20.98 1.07 4.16
N GLU A 26 20.34 1.99 4.86
CA GLU A 26 20.97 2.75 5.96
C GLU A 26 21.32 1.89 7.17
N LEU A 27 20.53 0.84 7.45
CA LEU A 27 20.70 -0.01 8.63
C LEU A 27 21.48 -1.28 8.34
N PHE A 28 21.41 -1.81 7.13
CA PHE A 28 22.12 -3.02 6.69
C PHE A 28 22.26 -3.04 5.18
N SER A 29 23.17 -3.88 4.70
CA SER A 29 23.39 -4.11 3.27
C SER A 29 23.42 -5.60 2.97
N ILE A 30 22.97 -5.97 1.77
CA ILE A 30 22.97 -7.34 1.26
C ILE A 30 23.64 -7.33 -0.11
N GLU A 31 24.78 -8.01 -0.24
CA GLU A 31 25.55 -8.03 -1.50
C GLU A 31 24.82 -8.75 -2.63
N GLN A 32 24.05 -9.79 -2.29
CA GLN A 32 23.32 -10.62 -3.26
C GLN A 32 21.88 -10.80 -2.82
N VAL A 33 20.97 -10.09 -3.48
CA VAL A 33 19.53 -10.24 -3.34
C VAL A 33 19.02 -10.92 -4.60
N GLU A 34 18.62 -12.18 -4.47
CA GLU A 34 17.91 -12.88 -5.53
C GLU A 34 16.42 -12.60 -5.40
N VAL A 35 15.84 -11.98 -6.42
CA VAL A 35 14.40 -11.73 -6.52
C VAL A 35 13.83 -12.64 -7.59
N GLY A 36 12.85 -13.44 -7.23
CA GLY A 36 12.12 -14.29 -8.18
C GLY A 36 11.18 -13.47 -9.07
N ASN A 37 10.79 -14.05 -10.21
CA ASN A 37 9.76 -13.45 -11.05
C ASN A 37 8.45 -13.23 -10.26
N ALA A 38 7.77 -12.11 -10.49
CA ALA A 38 6.54 -11.74 -9.80
C ALA A 38 5.36 -12.70 -10.08
N GLY A 39 5.40 -13.42 -11.19
CA GLY A 39 4.35 -14.36 -11.60
C GLY A 39 3.04 -13.65 -12.03
N LEU A 40 3.13 -12.40 -12.43
CA LEU A 40 2.00 -11.61 -12.90
C LEU A 40 1.85 -11.72 -14.42
N SER A 41 0.61 -11.69 -14.92
CA SER A 41 0.34 -11.60 -16.35
C SER A 41 0.66 -10.20 -16.90
N GLU A 42 0.93 -10.09 -18.20
CA GLU A 42 1.15 -8.82 -18.88
C GLU A 42 0.00 -7.82 -18.64
N HIS A 43 -1.24 -8.32 -18.56
CA HIS A 43 -2.40 -7.50 -18.26
C HIS A 43 -2.35 -6.90 -16.84
N GLN A 44 -1.95 -7.68 -15.84
CA GLN A 44 -1.81 -7.21 -14.47
C GLN A 44 -0.67 -6.18 -14.36
N ILE A 45 0.46 -6.44 -15.01
CA ILE A 45 1.59 -5.50 -15.08
C ILE A 45 1.15 -4.18 -15.72
N ALA A 46 0.47 -4.23 -16.86
CA ALA A 46 -0.05 -3.03 -17.53
C ALA A 46 -1.03 -2.23 -16.65
N GLN A 47 -1.89 -2.93 -15.88
CA GLN A 47 -2.79 -2.27 -14.93
C GLN A 47 -2.03 -1.55 -13.80
N ILE A 48 -0.99 -2.17 -13.23
CA ILE A 48 -0.15 -1.59 -12.20
C ILE A 48 0.54 -0.33 -12.74
N VAL A 49 1.20 -0.43 -13.88
CA VAL A 49 1.90 0.70 -14.54
C VAL A 49 0.93 1.86 -14.81
N ALA A 50 -0.25 1.57 -15.34
CA ALA A 50 -1.25 2.59 -15.65
C ALA A 50 -1.75 3.30 -14.39
N LYS A 51 -2.00 2.55 -13.30
CA LYS A 51 -2.45 3.12 -12.00
C LYS A 51 -1.39 4.02 -11.39
N LEU A 52 -0.13 3.58 -11.35
CA LEU A 52 0.97 4.37 -10.82
C LEU A 52 1.18 5.66 -11.63
N ASN A 53 1.16 5.60 -12.96
CA ASN A 53 1.28 6.79 -13.80
C ASN A 53 0.10 7.76 -13.59
N ALA A 54 -1.10 7.28 -13.32
CA ALA A 54 -2.25 8.11 -12.99
C ALA A 54 -2.13 8.72 -11.57
N GLU A 55 -1.63 7.96 -10.59
CA GLU A 55 -1.45 8.41 -9.21
C GLU A 55 -0.38 9.51 -9.11
N PHE A 56 0.70 9.37 -9.87
CA PHE A 56 1.82 10.33 -9.88
C PHE A 56 1.70 11.38 -10.99
N GLU A 57 0.51 11.53 -11.60
CA GLU A 57 0.29 12.57 -12.62
C GLU A 57 0.64 13.96 -12.08
N GLY A 58 1.41 14.71 -12.85
CA GLY A 58 1.88 16.06 -12.47
C GLY A 58 3.08 16.12 -11.53
N GLN A 59 3.63 14.98 -11.09
CA GLN A 59 4.79 14.92 -10.19
C GLN A 59 6.14 14.76 -10.90
N ASN A 60 6.18 14.84 -12.23
CA ASN A 60 7.37 14.58 -13.06
C ASN A 60 7.99 13.19 -12.82
N VAL A 61 7.16 12.19 -12.59
CA VAL A 61 7.55 10.79 -12.43
C VAL A 61 6.87 9.97 -13.51
N VAL A 62 7.59 9.00 -14.06
CA VAL A 62 7.06 8.07 -15.08
C VAL A 62 7.44 6.65 -14.69
N PHE A 63 6.46 5.77 -14.67
CA PHE A 63 6.65 4.33 -14.42
C PHE A 63 6.65 3.56 -15.73
N THR A 64 7.56 2.59 -15.83
CA THR A 64 7.64 1.65 -16.95
C THR A 64 8.01 0.25 -16.46
N ALA A 65 7.48 -0.78 -17.11
CA ALA A 65 7.95 -2.16 -16.93
C ALA A 65 9.06 -2.52 -17.95
N ASP A 66 9.27 -1.69 -18.97
CA ASP A 66 10.35 -1.88 -19.93
C ASP A 66 11.66 -1.33 -19.35
N MET A 67 12.68 -2.18 -19.25
CA MET A 67 13.99 -1.76 -18.76
C MET A 67 14.64 -0.77 -19.72
N PRO A 68 14.99 0.45 -19.25
CA PRO A 68 15.63 1.45 -20.09
C PRO A 68 16.99 0.99 -20.58
N ALA A 69 17.26 1.18 -21.89
CA ALA A 69 18.54 0.80 -22.48
C ALA A 69 19.72 1.66 -22.02
N SER A 70 19.45 2.87 -21.51
CA SER A 70 20.45 3.82 -21.00
C SER A 70 19.77 4.96 -20.22
N GLY A 71 20.55 5.70 -19.44
CA GLY A 71 20.10 6.82 -18.65
C GLY A 71 20.03 6.49 -17.17
N GLU A 72 19.65 7.47 -16.37
CA GLU A 72 19.43 7.29 -14.93
C GLU A 72 17.96 6.93 -14.68
N TYR A 73 17.73 5.92 -13.88
CA TYR A 73 16.40 5.49 -13.43
C TYR A 73 16.51 4.74 -12.11
N SER A 74 15.55 4.93 -11.24
CA SER A 74 15.40 4.12 -10.05
C SER A 74 14.70 2.80 -10.40
N THR A 75 14.98 1.75 -9.66
CA THR A 75 14.41 0.42 -9.91
C THR A 75 13.63 -0.09 -8.72
N VAL A 76 12.39 -0.48 -8.94
CA VAL A 76 11.61 -1.25 -7.98
C VAL A 76 11.59 -2.71 -8.43
N PHE A 77 12.18 -3.59 -7.64
CA PHE A 77 12.13 -5.04 -7.86
C PHE A 77 10.88 -5.62 -7.22
N ILE A 78 10.05 -6.32 -7.98
CA ILE A 78 8.81 -6.90 -7.51
C ILE A 78 8.89 -8.43 -7.64
N GLY A 79 8.82 -9.14 -6.52
CA GLY A 79 8.89 -10.60 -6.56
C GLY A 79 9.11 -11.25 -5.21
N LYS A 80 9.25 -12.58 -5.21
CA LYS A 80 9.55 -13.34 -3.98
C LYS A 80 11.05 -13.30 -3.69
N THR A 81 11.40 -13.05 -2.43
CA THR A 81 12.77 -13.15 -1.94
C THR A 81 12.76 -13.46 -0.45
N SER A 82 13.72 -14.24 0.01
CA SER A 82 13.99 -14.49 1.43
C SER A 82 15.19 -13.69 1.95
N ALA A 83 15.83 -12.89 1.09
CA ALA A 83 17.06 -12.19 1.44
C ALA A 83 16.91 -11.24 2.62
N PHE A 84 15.71 -10.72 2.85
CA PHE A 84 15.41 -9.77 3.93
C PHE A 84 14.93 -10.44 5.24
N GLU A 85 14.58 -11.74 5.22
CA GLU A 85 14.05 -12.46 6.40
C GLU A 85 14.93 -12.36 7.65
N PRO A 86 16.28 -12.39 7.55
CA PRO A 86 17.14 -12.24 8.74
C PRO A 86 17.02 -10.87 9.42
N PHE A 87 16.50 -9.86 8.71
CA PHE A 87 16.40 -8.47 9.19
C PHE A 87 14.99 -8.08 9.61
N GLY A 88 13.98 -8.89 9.25
CA GLY A 88 12.59 -8.64 9.60
C GLY A 88 11.60 -9.12 8.53
N THR A 89 10.34 -8.79 8.75
CA THR A 89 9.26 -9.06 7.80
C THR A 89 8.86 -7.75 7.12
N PHE A 90 9.07 -7.69 5.82
CA PHE A 90 8.78 -6.50 5.01
C PHE A 90 7.75 -6.85 3.94
N ALA A 91 6.86 -5.91 3.62
CA ALA A 91 6.05 -5.94 2.41
C ALA A 91 6.79 -5.24 1.26
N GLY A 92 7.54 -4.19 1.60
CA GLY A 92 8.48 -3.50 0.74
C GLY A 92 9.62 -2.90 1.55
N ILE A 93 10.68 -2.51 0.89
CA ILE A 93 11.84 -1.84 1.50
C ILE A 93 12.61 -1.06 0.43
N ALA A 94 12.86 0.22 0.68
CA ALA A 94 13.73 1.05 -0.15
C ALA A 94 15.15 1.11 0.44
N GLU A 95 16.17 1.36 -0.38
CA GLU A 95 17.55 1.50 0.08
C GLU A 95 17.71 2.68 1.04
N THR A 96 17.09 3.82 0.71
CA THR A 96 17.17 5.04 1.52
C THR A 96 15.93 5.89 1.35
N ILE A 97 15.76 6.88 2.24
CA ILE A 97 14.86 7.99 2.04
C ILE A 97 15.66 9.08 1.32
N ASP A 98 15.55 9.14 -0.01
CA ASP A 98 16.33 10.09 -0.81
C ASP A 98 15.80 11.52 -0.70
N SER A 99 16.03 12.17 0.44
CA SER A 99 15.58 13.53 0.70
C SER A 99 16.03 14.52 -0.38
N GLY A 100 15.07 14.99 -1.16
CA GLY A 100 15.30 15.88 -2.29
C GLY A 100 15.61 15.16 -3.60
N ASN A 101 15.40 13.84 -3.65
CA ASN A 101 15.48 13.00 -4.85
C ASN A 101 16.78 13.23 -5.63
N LYS A 102 17.91 13.00 -4.97
CA LYS A 102 19.27 13.28 -5.47
C LYS A 102 19.87 12.10 -6.22
N ASN A 103 19.53 10.89 -5.79
CA ASN A 103 19.98 9.64 -6.41
C ASN A 103 18.90 9.13 -7.37
N LYS A 104 19.18 9.13 -8.66
CA LYS A 104 18.26 8.65 -9.70
C LYS A 104 18.47 7.18 -10.07
N ASN A 105 19.34 6.47 -9.31
CA ASN A 105 19.70 5.08 -9.56
C ASN A 105 19.53 4.19 -8.32
N ASP A 106 18.73 4.64 -7.38
CA ASP A 106 18.41 3.91 -6.17
C ASP A 106 17.41 2.78 -6.41
N LYS A 107 17.26 1.93 -5.41
CA LYS A 107 16.45 0.71 -5.52
C LYS A 107 15.47 0.59 -4.37
N ALA A 108 14.35 -0.04 -4.70
CA ALA A 108 13.40 -0.54 -3.73
C ALA A 108 12.95 -1.95 -4.09
N PHE A 109 12.36 -2.63 -3.13
CA PHE A 109 11.90 -4.01 -3.27
C PHE A 109 10.47 -4.13 -2.76
N VAL A 110 9.64 -4.83 -3.52
CA VAL A 110 8.29 -5.24 -3.13
C VAL A 110 8.31 -6.76 -3.00
N ILE A 111 8.13 -7.25 -1.77
CA ILE A 111 8.34 -8.64 -1.40
C ILE A 111 7.00 -9.36 -1.42
N LEU A 112 6.77 -10.14 -2.49
CA LEU A 112 5.54 -10.90 -2.66
C LEU A 112 5.58 -12.18 -1.83
N LYS A 113 4.47 -12.48 -1.16
CA LYS A 113 4.25 -13.74 -0.43
C LYS A 113 3.39 -14.72 -1.22
N GLY A 114 2.64 -14.19 -2.19
CA GLY A 114 1.70 -14.88 -3.06
C GLY A 114 0.25 -14.69 -2.61
N GLY A 115 -0.58 -14.33 -3.58
CA GLY A 115 -2.00 -14.03 -3.36
C GLY A 115 -2.33 -12.55 -3.27
N GLU A 116 -1.33 -11.67 -3.37
CA GLU A 116 -1.55 -10.22 -3.43
C GLU A 116 -2.33 -9.85 -4.70
N THR A 117 -3.23 -8.91 -4.55
CA THR A 117 -3.94 -8.30 -5.68
C THR A 117 -3.08 -7.24 -6.37
N THR A 118 -3.42 -6.89 -7.60
CA THR A 118 -2.76 -5.79 -8.31
C THR A 118 -2.83 -4.47 -7.54
N ASP A 119 -3.91 -4.23 -6.78
CA ASP A 119 -4.06 -3.02 -5.96
C ASP A 119 -3.12 -3.02 -4.77
N GLU A 120 -2.97 -4.15 -4.08
CA GLU A 120 -2.01 -4.30 -2.98
C GLU A 120 -0.57 -4.09 -3.46
N ILE A 121 -0.21 -4.71 -4.58
CA ILE A 121 1.12 -4.54 -5.19
C ILE A 121 1.33 -3.08 -5.60
N THR A 122 0.35 -2.44 -6.24
CA THR A 122 0.44 -1.03 -6.64
C THR A 122 0.68 -0.13 -5.43
N ASN A 123 -0.05 -0.35 -4.34
CA ASN A 123 0.09 0.44 -3.11
C ASN A 123 1.48 0.30 -2.48
N ILE A 124 2.05 -0.92 -2.46
CA ILE A 124 3.41 -1.13 -1.95
C ILE A 124 4.43 -0.44 -2.86
N ILE A 125 4.31 -0.57 -4.18
CA ILE A 125 5.19 0.12 -5.13
C ILE A 125 5.13 1.64 -4.93
N SER A 126 3.92 2.21 -4.81
CA SER A 126 3.72 3.63 -4.57
C SER A 126 4.42 4.09 -3.28
N HIS A 127 4.30 3.31 -2.20
CA HIS A 127 4.96 3.56 -0.93
C HIS A 127 6.49 3.60 -1.08
N GLU A 128 7.08 2.54 -1.61
CA GLU A 128 8.53 2.44 -1.77
C GLU A 128 9.07 3.52 -2.73
N THR A 129 8.30 3.85 -3.78
CA THR A 129 8.63 4.97 -4.67
C THR A 129 8.66 6.30 -3.91
N GLY A 130 7.77 6.50 -2.95
CA GLY A 130 7.80 7.69 -2.08
C GLY A 130 9.14 7.87 -1.34
N HIS A 131 9.75 6.77 -0.90
CA HIS A 131 11.10 6.80 -0.31
C HIS A 131 12.16 7.19 -1.35
N LEU A 132 12.15 6.56 -2.53
CA LEU A 132 13.08 6.87 -3.62
C LEU A 132 12.98 8.33 -4.10
N LEU A 133 11.80 8.95 -3.98
CA LEU A 133 11.58 10.35 -4.33
C LEU A 133 11.86 11.31 -3.16
N GLY A 134 12.15 10.79 -1.97
CA GLY A 134 12.33 11.58 -0.76
C GLY A 134 11.07 12.31 -0.29
N THR A 135 9.91 11.84 -0.73
CA THR A 135 8.60 12.39 -0.34
C THR A 135 8.00 11.63 0.85
N PHE A 136 8.62 10.51 1.24
CA PHE A 136 8.16 9.62 2.30
C PHE A 136 9.24 9.44 3.38
N ASP A 137 8.88 9.74 4.64
CA ASP A 137 9.73 9.53 5.81
C ASP A 137 8.87 8.98 6.97
N HIS A 138 9.29 7.87 7.57
CA HIS A 138 8.59 7.25 8.70
C HIS A 138 8.71 8.03 10.02
N GLY A 139 9.53 9.05 10.11
CA GLY A 139 9.84 9.75 11.38
C GLY A 139 9.78 11.26 11.34
N GLY A 140 9.55 11.87 10.21
CA GLY A 140 9.56 13.32 10.05
C GLY A 140 8.26 13.88 9.49
N ALA A 141 8.00 15.17 9.70
CA ALA A 141 6.88 15.91 9.09
C ALA A 141 7.01 16.08 7.56
N GLY A 142 7.71 15.19 6.91
CA GLY A 142 7.95 15.12 5.47
C GLY A 142 6.93 14.23 4.80
N VAL A 143 6.17 14.79 3.94
CA VAL A 143 4.94 14.36 3.31
C VAL A 143 5.16 13.23 2.33
N ALA A 144 5.00 12.00 2.79
CA ALA A 144 4.40 11.04 1.91
C ALA A 144 2.93 11.37 1.85
N ARG A 145 2.51 11.82 0.76
CA ARG A 145 1.09 12.03 0.59
C ARG A 145 0.44 10.76 0.02
N TYR A 146 0.37 9.72 0.83
CA TYR A 146 -1.00 9.31 1.09
C TYR A 146 -1.61 10.50 1.80
N ALA A 147 -2.38 11.29 1.10
CA ALA A 147 -3.16 12.31 1.75
C ALA A 147 -3.95 11.55 2.81
N TYR A 148 -3.64 11.77 4.10
CA TYR A 148 -4.49 11.27 5.17
C TYR A 148 -5.84 11.92 4.97
N THR A 149 -6.61 11.35 4.05
CA THR A 149 -7.90 11.88 3.68
C THR A 149 -8.94 11.16 4.50
N THR A 150 -9.69 11.92 5.24
CA THR A 150 -10.87 11.39 5.92
C THR A 150 -12.09 11.70 5.08
N SER A 151 -12.72 10.65 4.57
CA SER A 151 -14.04 10.71 3.97
C SER A 151 -15.09 10.35 5.01
N THR A 152 -16.27 10.93 4.90
CA THR A 152 -17.35 10.70 5.88
C THR A 152 -18.66 10.41 5.17
N ILE A 153 -19.33 9.31 5.57
CA ILE A 153 -20.73 9.05 5.21
C ILE A 153 -21.60 9.56 6.37
N ALA A 154 -22.34 10.60 6.11
CA ALA A 154 -23.18 11.25 7.12
C ALA A 154 -24.37 10.35 7.54
N PRO A 155 -24.97 10.56 8.72
CA PRO A 155 -26.18 9.86 9.13
C PRO A 155 -27.30 9.97 8.07
N GLY A 156 -27.98 8.86 7.79
CA GLY A 156 -29.04 8.80 6.79
C GLY A 156 -28.57 8.74 5.32
N VAL A 157 -27.26 8.80 5.08
CA VAL A 157 -26.68 8.65 3.72
C VAL A 157 -26.24 7.21 3.51
N THR A 158 -26.52 6.65 2.34
CA THR A 158 -25.99 5.35 1.89
C THR A 158 -25.04 5.55 0.73
N SER A 159 -23.86 4.93 0.83
CA SER A 159 -22.85 4.90 -0.23
C SER A 159 -22.44 3.46 -0.50
N SER A 160 -22.13 3.13 -1.75
CA SER A 160 -21.80 1.75 -2.15
C SER A 160 -20.55 1.67 -3.04
N ASN A 161 -19.98 0.45 -3.10
CA ASN A 161 -18.79 0.13 -3.89
C ASN A 161 -17.60 1.04 -3.57
N LEU A 162 -17.28 1.14 -2.29
CA LEU A 162 -16.27 2.05 -1.77
C LEU A 162 -14.91 1.36 -1.67
N THR A 163 -13.87 2.08 -2.05
CA THR A 163 -12.49 1.66 -1.84
C THR A 163 -11.81 2.63 -0.86
N VAL A 164 -11.12 2.07 0.14
CA VAL A 164 -10.32 2.79 1.12
C VAL A 164 -8.89 2.31 0.98
N SER A 165 -8.02 3.17 0.50
CA SER A 165 -6.61 2.85 0.26
C SER A 165 -5.73 3.26 1.44
N GLY A 166 -4.46 2.84 1.44
CA GLY A 166 -3.48 3.21 2.47
C GLY A 166 -3.45 4.71 2.73
N GLY A 167 -3.37 5.12 3.99
CA GLY A 167 -3.44 6.52 4.42
C GLY A 167 -4.85 7.14 4.41
N GLN A 168 -5.86 6.45 3.90
CA GLN A 168 -7.23 6.94 3.88
C GLN A 168 -8.03 6.42 5.08
N THR A 169 -8.89 7.26 5.60
CA THR A 169 -9.88 6.90 6.61
C THR A 169 -11.29 7.14 6.08
N LEU A 170 -12.12 6.11 6.10
CA LEU A 170 -13.56 6.23 5.86
C LEU A 170 -14.29 6.16 7.20
N LYS A 171 -14.97 7.25 7.58
CA LYS A 171 -15.84 7.30 8.74
C LYS A 171 -17.30 7.12 8.33
N VAL A 172 -17.97 6.11 8.88
CA VAL A 172 -19.34 5.76 8.53
C VAL A 172 -20.26 6.07 9.72
N PHE A 173 -21.07 7.11 9.57
CA PHE A 173 -22.19 7.44 10.49
C PHE A 173 -23.53 7.05 9.86
N GLY A 174 -23.58 6.83 8.56
CA GLY A 174 -24.72 6.34 7.79
C GLY A 174 -24.55 4.87 7.40
N SER A 175 -24.72 4.52 6.12
CA SER A 175 -24.60 3.16 5.61
C SER A 175 -23.56 3.07 4.51
N ALA A 176 -22.68 2.07 4.59
CA ALA A 176 -21.67 1.74 3.58
C ALA A 176 -21.90 0.30 3.08
N ILE A 177 -22.04 0.10 1.77
CA ILE A 177 -22.31 -1.21 1.17
C ILE A 177 -21.22 -1.55 0.16
N GLY A 178 -20.57 -2.71 0.32
CA GLY A 178 -19.49 -3.14 -0.56
C GLY A 178 -18.24 -2.28 -0.35
N VAL A 179 -17.60 -2.38 0.82
CA VAL A 179 -16.37 -1.64 1.16
C VAL A 179 -15.17 -2.56 1.03
N THR A 180 -14.17 -2.14 0.25
CA THR A 180 -12.85 -2.78 0.24
C THR A 180 -11.84 -1.81 0.82
N ALA A 181 -11.19 -2.19 1.91
CA ALA A 181 -10.09 -1.44 2.51
C ALA A 181 -8.79 -2.22 2.33
N SER A 182 -7.74 -1.57 1.85
CA SER A 182 -6.42 -2.15 1.59
C SER A 182 -5.34 -1.11 1.89
N GLY A 183 -4.47 -1.41 2.84
CA GLY A 183 -3.33 -0.56 3.21
C GLY A 183 -2.01 -1.13 2.71
N VAL A 184 -0.93 -0.46 3.08
CA VAL A 184 0.43 -0.92 2.81
C VAL A 184 1.03 -1.58 4.05
N ASP A 185 0.78 -0.99 5.22
CA ASP A 185 1.16 -1.54 6.51
C ASP A 185 0.15 -1.09 7.60
N LEU A 186 0.26 -1.67 8.80
CA LEU A 186 -0.65 -1.38 9.90
C LEU A 186 -0.26 -0.12 10.71
N ASN A 187 0.94 0.42 10.50
CA ASN A 187 1.48 1.46 11.36
C ASN A 187 1.35 2.87 10.78
N GLN A 188 1.66 3.04 9.49
CA GLN A 188 1.77 4.38 8.90
C GLN A 188 0.94 4.58 7.63
N SER A 189 0.65 3.52 6.90
CA SER A 189 -0.13 3.58 5.65
C SER A 189 -1.32 2.63 5.68
N SER A 190 -1.93 2.50 6.85
CA SER A 190 -3.14 1.71 7.00
C SER A 190 -4.32 2.35 6.27
N ALA A 191 -5.14 1.52 5.66
CA ALA A 191 -6.48 1.91 5.22
C ALA A 191 -7.42 1.75 6.41
N THR A 192 -8.07 2.82 6.86
CA THR A 192 -8.90 2.77 8.05
C THR A 192 -10.38 2.87 7.69
N LEU A 193 -11.15 1.84 8.06
CA LEU A 193 -12.61 1.87 8.05
C LEU A 193 -13.11 2.04 9.48
N TYR A 194 -13.74 3.15 9.79
CA TYR A 194 -14.29 3.43 11.11
C TYR A 194 -15.83 3.47 11.05
N ILE A 195 -16.47 2.53 11.71
CA ILE A 195 -17.93 2.51 11.84
C ILE A 195 -18.30 3.16 13.15
N ALA A 196 -18.84 4.36 13.06
CA ALA A 196 -19.25 5.16 14.21
C ALA A 196 -20.52 4.61 14.84
N SER A 197 -20.84 5.11 16.03
CA SER A 197 -22.10 4.79 16.71
C SER A 197 -23.31 5.12 15.82
N GLY A 198 -24.15 4.13 15.54
CA GLY A 198 -25.29 4.23 14.64
C GLY A 198 -24.95 4.06 13.15
N GLY A 199 -23.67 3.92 12.80
CA GLY A 199 -23.21 3.59 11.45
C GLY A 199 -23.41 2.11 11.14
N TYR A 200 -23.54 1.80 9.85
CA TYR A 200 -23.71 0.44 9.33
C TYR A 200 -22.79 0.19 8.16
N ALA A 201 -22.14 -0.97 8.10
CA ALA A 201 -21.42 -1.40 6.92
C ALA A 201 -21.79 -2.85 6.56
N GLU A 202 -21.88 -3.13 5.25
CA GLU A 202 -22.21 -4.45 4.72
C GLU A 202 -21.28 -4.83 3.57
N ASN A 203 -20.98 -6.14 3.44
CA ASN A 203 -20.06 -6.68 2.44
C ASN A 203 -18.70 -5.99 2.51
N VAL A 204 -18.07 -6.05 3.68
CA VAL A 204 -16.78 -5.42 3.97
C VAL A 204 -15.65 -6.40 3.71
N THR A 205 -14.64 -5.98 2.97
CA THR A 205 -13.39 -6.71 2.78
C THR A 205 -12.24 -5.90 3.33
N LEU A 206 -11.61 -6.39 4.39
CA LEU A 206 -10.37 -5.83 4.94
C LEU A 206 -9.20 -6.67 4.44
N ARG A 207 -8.30 -6.03 3.68
CA ARG A 207 -7.10 -6.65 3.11
C ARG A 207 -5.87 -6.24 3.90
N TYR A 208 -4.70 -6.78 3.53
CA TYR A 208 -3.41 -6.44 4.14
C TYR A 208 -3.27 -4.93 4.39
N GLY A 209 -2.76 -4.56 5.58
CA GLY A 209 -2.60 -3.17 5.98
C GLY A 209 -3.91 -2.41 6.26
N ALA A 210 -5.08 -3.06 6.22
CA ALA A 210 -6.33 -2.44 6.56
C ALA A 210 -6.67 -2.60 8.06
N ILE A 211 -7.28 -1.57 8.62
CA ILE A 211 -7.80 -1.59 9.99
C ILE A 211 -9.28 -1.23 9.96
N GLY A 212 -10.12 -2.14 10.43
CA GLY A 212 -11.54 -1.88 10.69
C GLY A 212 -11.75 -1.56 12.15
N TYR A 213 -12.37 -0.43 12.46
CA TYR A 213 -12.83 -0.08 13.79
C TYR A 213 -14.35 -0.03 13.81
N MET A 214 -14.93 -0.57 14.86
CA MET A 214 -16.38 -0.49 15.08
C MET A 214 -16.64 0.04 16.50
N ASP A 215 -17.39 1.13 16.58
CA ASP A 215 -17.84 1.71 17.86
C ASP A 215 -18.93 0.83 18.49
N SER A 216 -19.19 0.96 19.79
CA SER A 216 -20.09 0.11 20.59
C SER A 216 -21.53 0.03 20.06
N ARG A 217 -21.97 0.99 19.25
CA ARG A 217 -23.28 1.01 18.58
C ARG A 217 -23.18 1.06 17.06
N GLY A 218 -21.99 0.83 16.51
CA GLY A 218 -21.81 0.58 15.09
C GLY A 218 -22.14 -0.89 14.76
N SER A 219 -22.39 -1.18 13.51
CA SER A 219 -22.59 -2.57 13.06
C SER A 219 -21.95 -2.84 11.72
N MET A 220 -21.40 -4.04 11.60
CA MET A 220 -20.88 -4.57 10.34
C MET A 220 -21.54 -5.92 10.05
N ASN A 221 -21.80 -6.19 8.78
CA ASN A 221 -22.32 -7.47 8.31
C ASN A 221 -21.49 -7.97 7.13
N SER A 222 -21.37 -9.30 6.98
CA SER A 222 -20.61 -9.91 5.88
C SER A 222 -19.20 -9.36 5.77
N VAL A 223 -18.39 -9.54 6.83
CA VAL A 223 -17.00 -9.03 6.88
C VAL A 223 -16.02 -10.13 6.53
N PHE A 224 -15.17 -9.90 5.54
CA PHE A 224 -14.02 -10.72 5.23
C PHE A 224 -12.73 -10.03 5.68
N VAL A 225 -11.92 -10.69 6.50
CA VAL A 225 -10.64 -10.17 6.99
C VAL A 225 -9.52 -11.06 6.47
N SER A 226 -8.65 -10.52 5.63
CA SER A 226 -7.50 -11.26 5.11
C SER A 226 -6.30 -11.18 6.05
N SER A 227 -5.29 -12.03 5.80
CA SER A 227 -4.03 -12.00 6.55
C SER A 227 -3.40 -10.59 6.49
N GLY A 228 -2.94 -10.09 7.65
CA GLY A 228 -2.34 -8.76 7.76
C GLY A 228 -3.33 -7.59 7.80
N ALA A 229 -4.64 -7.87 7.92
CA ALA A 229 -5.64 -6.88 8.29
C ALA A 229 -6.07 -7.06 9.75
N ILE A 230 -6.59 -6.01 10.36
CA ILE A 230 -7.09 -6.01 11.74
C ILE A 230 -8.54 -5.58 11.74
N LEU A 231 -9.40 -6.28 12.48
CA LEU A 231 -10.73 -5.83 12.85
C LEU A 231 -10.78 -5.67 14.37
N GLN A 232 -11.07 -4.45 14.81
CA GLN A 232 -11.22 -4.10 16.22
C GLN A 232 -12.64 -3.61 16.46
N GLY A 233 -13.32 -4.22 17.43
CA GLY A 233 -14.62 -3.74 17.91
C GLY A 233 -14.48 -3.15 19.32
N ALA A 234 -15.32 -2.22 19.70
CA ALA A 234 -15.60 -2.03 21.12
C ALA A 234 -16.30 -3.30 21.61
N GLU A 235 -15.89 -3.83 22.76
CA GLU A 235 -16.54 -5.01 23.36
C GLU A 235 -18.06 -4.78 23.34
N PRO A 236 -18.84 -5.69 22.72
CA PRO A 236 -20.30 -5.51 22.72
C PRO A 236 -20.83 -5.67 24.13
N GLU A 237 -21.58 -4.71 24.62
CA GLU A 237 -22.55 -5.02 25.67
C GLU A 237 -23.55 -6.02 25.06
N ALA A 238 -23.36 -7.29 25.42
CA ALA A 238 -24.22 -8.45 25.21
C ALA A 238 -24.92 -8.62 23.84
N ALA A 239 -24.46 -9.65 23.14
CA ALA A 239 -25.21 -10.45 22.18
C ALA A 239 -25.49 -9.91 20.78
N THR A 240 -24.65 -10.29 19.84
CA THR A 240 -25.12 -11.02 18.65
C THR A 240 -23.99 -11.90 18.15
N GLU A 241 -24.29 -13.17 17.96
CA GLU A 241 -23.35 -14.19 17.55
C GLU A 241 -22.64 -13.82 16.25
N PHE A 242 -21.34 -13.55 16.32
CA PHE A 242 -20.48 -13.54 15.16
C PHE A 242 -20.29 -15.00 14.70
N PRO A 243 -20.40 -15.30 13.41
CA PRO A 243 -20.05 -16.64 12.96
C PRO A 243 -18.58 -16.91 13.33
N THR A 244 -18.37 -17.93 14.13
CA THR A 244 -17.07 -18.37 14.71
C THR A 244 -15.99 -18.73 13.69
N SER A 245 -16.24 -18.61 12.41
CA SER A 245 -15.28 -18.87 11.33
C SER A 245 -14.34 -17.71 11.01
N ALA A 246 -14.54 -16.51 11.59
CA ALA A 246 -13.70 -15.34 11.33
C ALA A 246 -12.59 -15.09 12.36
N PHE A 247 -12.52 -15.86 13.45
CA PHE A 247 -11.63 -15.59 14.59
C PHE A 247 -10.42 -16.51 14.75
N THR A 248 -10.07 -17.32 13.75
CA THR A 248 -8.95 -18.29 13.88
C THR A 248 -7.65 -17.87 13.20
N ALA A 249 -7.28 -16.59 13.16
CA ALA A 249 -6.02 -16.19 12.57
C ALA A 249 -5.23 -15.11 13.33
N ALA A 250 -5.41 -14.96 14.64
CA ALA A 250 -4.66 -13.98 15.41
C ALA A 250 -4.06 -14.53 16.71
N GLU A 251 -3.52 -15.78 16.68
CA GLU A 251 -2.61 -16.24 17.75
C GLU A 251 -1.50 -17.10 17.12
N LYS A 252 -0.37 -16.46 16.80
CA LYS A 252 1.02 -16.86 17.11
C LYS A 252 1.99 -15.88 16.51
#